data_16f6b37ec85afb5042698d6990d97544
#
_entry.id   16f6b37ec85afb5042698d6990d97544
#
_cell.length_a   1.000
_cell.length_b   1.000
_cell.length_c   1.000
_cell.angle_alpha   90.00
_cell.angle_beta   90.00
_cell.angle_gamma   90.00
#
_symmetry.space_group_name_H-M   'P 1'
#
loop_
_entity.id
_entity.type
_entity.pdbx_description
1 polymer ?
#
loop_
_entity_poly.entity_id
_entity_poly.type
_entity_poly.pdbx_seq_one_letter_code
_entity_poly.pdbx_strand_id
1 'polypeptide(L)'
;MPELPEVETVKRVLEPIVVGRKINNIDVLRATIVNNQTNAFIAYFKGEEFLSISRIGKFLIFHLTNNKVLISHLRMEGKYIVLLENEPNTKYARVVFHLDNNHKLCYDDSRSFGRMVISDENSYRKEKEIAKLGPEPFNVIDVDQMLAKAKRLSLPIKTALLSQEIITGLGNIYVDEVLFTSKIHPLTPAKMITKKEWETIIKESCRILNEAIKAGGSTIKSYHPGKDIDGNFQTSLKAYGKKDEKCVECHTKMRFIKVNGRGTTFCPHCQIKKGAPLRIAIVGRIASGKTGVLDIFNKAGYLTVSSDEIVHELYQRKEIQEKLIKKYKLDPNQDFLSALREHLKVKSKDLESLEMFIHPLVKKEIENAFKKSHSQLLVAEVPLLFKAHMENMFDVIIGVDISEKKQMERLNIRDKEKSAFLKRINDVNNYFDEHRSEIDFIIDNNEDMSSLANKTHSIINKVLNRLN
;
A
#
# COMPACT_ATOMS: atom_id res chain seq x y z
N MET A 1 11.67 -6.11 -7.35
CA MET A 1 11.39 -6.14 -8.81
C MET A 1 12.05 -4.91 -9.39
N PRO A 2 12.96 -5.07 -10.36
CA PRO A 2 13.53 -3.94 -11.06
C PRO A 2 12.45 -3.04 -11.65
N GLU A 3 12.50 -1.75 -11.35
CA GLU A 3 11.68 -0.71 -11.91
C GLU A 3 12.51 0.09 -12.93
N LEU A 4 12.00 1.17 -13.47
CA LEU A 4 12.70 1.90 -14.54
C LEU A 4 14.15 2.28 -14.19
N PRO A 5 14.47 2.83 -12.99
CA PRO A 5 15.85 3.19 -12.65
C PRO A 5 16.81 2.01 -12.62
N GLU A 6 16.37 0.87 -12.06
CA GLU A 6 17.19 -0.34 -12.01
C GLU A 6 17.44 -0.90 -13.43
N VAL A 7 16.42 -0.88 -14.30
CA VAL A 7 16.56 -1.33 -15.68
C VAL A 7 17.48 -0.40 -16.49
N GLU A 8 17.40 0.91 -16.25
CA GLU A 8 18.31 1.89 -16.86
C GLU A 8 19.76 1.67 -16.39
N THR A 9 19.95 1.36 -15.11
CA THR A 9 21.29 1.05 -14.58
C THR A 9 21.85 -0.21 -15.23
N VAL A 10 21.04 -1.27 -15.35
CA VAL A 10 21.44 -2.50 -16.05
C VAL A 10 21.83 -2.21 -17.50
N LYS A 11 21.02 -1.42 -18.23
CA LYS A 11 21.35 -0.98 -19.59
C LYS A 11 22.74 -0.34 -19.64
N ARG A 12 22.99 0.67 -18.81
CA ARG A 12 24.26 1.42 -18.81
C ARG A 12 25.48 0.56 -18.48
N VAL A 13 25.30 -0.44 -17.64
CA VAL A 13 26.36 -1.39 -17.29
C VAL A 13 26.64 -2.35 -18.44
N LEU A 14 25.60 -2.86 -19.09
CA LEU A 14 25.76 -3.85 -20.16
C LEU A 14 26.23 -3.24 -21.47
N GLU A 15 25.77 -2.05 -21.82
CA GLU A 15 25.99 -1.43 -23.13
C GLU A 15 27.49 -1.40 -23.51
N PRO A 16 28.43 -0.91 -22.69
CA PRO A 16 29.86 -0.88 -23.03
C PRO A 16 30.52 -2.27 -23.10
N ILE A 17 29.88 -3.31 -22.55
CA ILE A 17 30.44 -4.66 -22.49
C ILE A 17 30.00 -5.53 -23.65
N VAL A 18 28.73 -5.41 -24.07
CA VAL A 18 28.12 -6.32 -25.05
C VAL A 18 27.96 -5.71 -26.45
N VAL A 19 27.92 -4.37 -26.57
CA VAL A 19 27.81 -3.73 -27.89
C VAL A 19 29.07 -3.98 -28.69
N GLY A 20 28.90 -4.30 -29.98
CA GLY A 20 29.96 -4.72 -30.89
C GLY A 20 30.39 -6.18 -30.68
N ARG A 21 29.67 -6.99 -29.90
CA ARG A 21 29.95 -8.41 -29.68
C ARG A 21 29.00 -9.28 -30.46
N LYS A 22 29.58 -10.29 -31.13
CA LYS A 22 28.84 -11.30 -31.88
C LYS A 22 28.45 -12.47 -30.97
N ILE A 23 27.24 -12.97 -31.18
CA ILE A 23 26.72 -14.16 -30.48
C ILE A 23 27.17 -15.42 -31.20
N ASN A 24 28.13 -16.14 -30.64
CA ASN A 24 28.63 -17.39 -31.23
C ASN A 24 27.68 -18.56 -30.98
N ASN A 25 27.09 -18.63 -29.81
CA ASN A 25 26.13 -19.66 -29.44
C ASN A 25 25.15 -19.15 -28.34
N ILE A 26 24.04 -19.87 -28.16
CA ILE A 26 23.04 -19.55 -27.11
C ILE A 26 22.62 -20.86 -26.45
N ASP A 27 22.69 -20.91 -25.13
CA ASP A 27 22.11 -21.98 -24.32
C ASP A 27 20.84 -21.50 -23.65
N VAL A 28 19.73 -22.14 -23.95
CA VAL A 28 18.44 -21.89 -23.29
C VAL A 28 18.20 -22.98 -22.23
N LEU A 29 18.61 -22.69 -21.00
CA LEU A 29 18.49 -23.61 -19.86
C LEU A 29 17.08 -23.68 -19.27
N ARG A 30 16.23 -22.67 -19.58
CA ARG A 30 14.83 -22.63 -19.17
C ARG A 30 13.92 -22.12 -20.31
N ALA A 31 13.26 -23.02 -21.00
CA ALA A 31 12.44 -22.72 -22.18
C ALA A 31 11.31 -21.70 -21.94
N THR A 32 10.75 -21.66 -20.71
CA THR A 32 9.67 -20.71 -20.35
C THR A 32 10.10 -19.24 -20.45
N ILE A 33 11.39 -18.92 -20.35
CA ILE A 33 11.91 -17.56 -20.50
C ILE A 33 11.71 -17.05 -21.93
N VAL A 34 11.85 -17.92 -22.92
CA VAL A 34 11.72 -17.65 -24.35
C VAL A 34 10.37 -18.14 -24.90
N ASN A 35 9.31 -18.16 -24.08
CA ASN A 35 7.97 -18.60 -24.45
C ASN A 35 7.92 -20.03 -25.05
N ASN A 36 8.80 -20.93 -24.61
CA ASN A 36 8.97 -22.30 -25.13
C ASN A 36 9.41 -22.39 -26.63
N GLN A 37 9.97 -21.33 -27.17
CA GLN A 37 10.45 -21.21 -28.56
C GLN A 37 11.97 -21.40 -28.64
N THR A 38 12.54 -22.35 -27.90
CA THR A 38 14.00 -22.51 -27.75
C THR A 38 14.74 -22.56 -29.08
N ASN A 39 14.36 -23.46 -29.99
CA ASN A 39 15.05 -23.61 -31.27
C ASN A 39 14.93 -22.37 -32.17
N ALA A 40 13.74 -21.76 -32.22
CA ALA A 40 13.50 -20.54 -32.96
C ALA A 40 14.32 -19.38 -32.40
N PHE A 41 14.38 -19.26 -31.06
CA PHE A 41 15.16 -18.24 -30.36
C PHE A 41 16.66 -18.34 -30.68
N ILE A 42 17.21 -19.54 -30.56
CA ILE A 42 18.63 -19.80 -30.88
C ILE A 42 18.92 -19.50 -32.34
N ALA A 43 18.13 -20.06 -33.27
CA ALA A 43 18.31 -19.86 -34.71
C ALA A 43 18.19 -18.38 -35.13
N TYR A 44 17.32 -17.63 -34.43
CA TYR A 44 17.10 -16.23 -34.75
C TYR A 44 18.28 -15.34 -34.33
N PHE A 45 18.89 -15.55 -33.16
CA PHE A 45 19.92 -14.66 -32.63
C PHE A 45 21.36 -15.16 -32.81
N LYS A 46 21.58 -16.46 -33.03
CA LYS A 46 22.94 -17.01 -33.27
C LYS A 46 23.57 -16.37 -34.49
N GLY A 47 24.78 -15.89 -34.33
CA GLY A 47 25.58 -15.23 -35.38
C GLY A 47 25.33 -13.73 -35.49
N GLU A 48 24.35 -13.16 -34.77
CA GLU A 48 24.09 -11.73 -34.78
C GLU A 48 25.03 -10.97 -33.82
N GLU A 49 25.20 -9.67 -34.10
CA GLU A 49 26.00 -8.75 -33.28
C GLU A 49 25.08 -7.76 -32.55
N PHE A 50 25.39 -7.45 -31.30
CA PHE A 50 24.69 -6.40 -30.54
C PHE A 50 25.13 -5.02 -31.03
N LEU A 51 24.20 -4.24 -31.59
CA LEU A 51 24.45 -2.89 -32.10
C LEU A 51 24.24 -1.80 -31.06
N SER A 52 23.20 -1.95 -30.22
CA SER A 52 22.89 -1.02 -29.15
C SER A 52 21.90 -1.63 -28.15
N ILE A 53 21.74 -0.98 -26.99
CA ILE A 53 20.72 -1.33 -26.03
C ILE A 53 19.88 -0.08 -25.74
N SER A 54 18.57 -0.17 -25.96
CA SER A 54 17.63 0.85 -25.55
C SER A 54 16.71 0.34 -24.44
N ARG A 55 15.86 1.21 -23.87
CA ARG A 55 14.92 0.87 -22.81
C ARG A 55 13.55 1.49 -23.11
N ILE A 56 12.49 0.74 -22.86
CA ILE A 56 11.10 1.24 -22.83
C ILE A 56 10.47 0.80 -21.52
N GLY A 57 10.17 1.74 -20.64
CA GLY A 57 9.64 1.45 -19.31
C GLY A 57 10.58 0.54 -18.51
N LYS A 58 10.16 -0.71 -18.29
CA LYS A 58 10.92 -1.74 -17.55
C LYS A 58 11.48 -2.84 -18.48
N PHE A 59 11.49 -2.60 -19.78
CA PHE A 59 12.01 -3.52 -20.78
C PHE A 59 13.36 -3.07 -21.27
N LEU A 60 14.32 -4.00 -21.36
CA LEU A 60 15.55 -3.83 -22.12
C LEU A 60 15.27 -4.25 -23.58
N ILE A 61 15.71 -3.46 -24.51
CA ILE A 61 15.58 -3.69 -25.93
C ILE A 61 17.00 -3.78 -26.51
N PHE A 62 17.42 -4.98 -26.88
CA PHE A 62 18.70 -5.19 -27.55
C PHE A 62 18.46 -5.14 -29.03
N HIS A 63 19.15 -4.23 -29.71
CA HIS A 63 19.15 -4.08 -31.17
C HIS A 63 20.33 -4.85 -31.73
N LEU A 64 20.08 -5.72 -32.69
CA LEU A 64 21.09 -6.60 -33.30
C LEU A 64 21.17 -6.38 -34.80
N THR A 65 22.18 -6.95 -35.41
CA THR A 65 22.34 -6.98 -36.89
C THR A 65 21.08 -7.59 -37.54
N ASN A 66 20.95 -7.37 -38.86
CA ASN A 66 19.81 -7.88 -39.66
C ASN A 66 18.42 -7.43 -39.16
N ASN A 67 18.33 -6.23 -38.58
CA ASN A 67 17.10 -5.65 -38.05
C ASN A 67 16.44 -6.49 -36.93
N LYS A 68 17.19 -7.35 -36.26
CA LYS A 68 16.67 -8.20 -35.20
C LYS A 68 16.64 -7.48 -33.87
N VAL A 69 15.61 -7.75 -33.06
CA VAL A 69 15.40 -7.15 -31.74
C VAL A 69 15.11 -8.24 -30.74
N LEU A 70 15.84 -8.20 -29.60
CA LEU A 70 15.53 -8.97 -28.40
C LEU A 70 14.89 -8.07 -27.35
N ILE A 71 13.65 -8.34 -27.00
CA ILE A 71 12.94 -7.68 -25.91
C ILE A 71 13.11 -8.50 -24.65
N SER A 72 13.66 -7.92 -23.59
CA SER A 72 13.86 -8.59 -22.31
C SER A 72 13.19 -7.86 -21.16
N HIS A 73 12.43 -8.58 -20.33
CA HIS A 73 11.82 -8.07 -19.11
C HIS A 73 12.33 -8.84 -17.89
N LEU A 74 12.98 -8.15 -16.97
CA LEU A 74 13.63 -8.75 -15.80
C LEU A 74 12.65 -9.30 -14.74
N ARG A 75 11.42 -8.83 -14.72
CA ARG A 75 10.37 -9.19 -13.73
C ARG A 75 10.83 -8.98 -12.30
N MET A 76 10.86 -10.02 -11.45
CA MET A 76 11.08 -9.88 -10.00
C MET A 76 12.55 -9.92 -9.60
N GLU A 77 13.33 -10.83 -10.19
CA GLU A 77 14.70 -11.14 -9.76
C GLU A 77 15.66 -11.37 -10.94
N GLY A 78 15.16 -11.19 -12.17
CA GLY A 78 16.01 -11.33 -13.36
C GLY A 78 17.13 -10.31 -13.38
N LYS A 79 18.34 -10.76 -13.71
CA LYS A 79 19.54 -9.93 -13.85
C LYS A 79 20.46 -10.48 -14.92
N TYR A 80 21.28 -9.62 -15.49
CA TYR A 80 22.33 -9.99 -16.41
C TYR A 80 23.69 -9.99 -15.71
N ILE A 81 24.50 -11.02 -15.95
CA ILE A 81 25.84 -11.16 -15.41
C ILE A 81 26.78 -11.51 -16.56
N VAL A 82 27.87 -10.80 -16.68
CA VAL A 82 28.93 -11.11 -17.66
C VAL A 82 30.02 -11.93 -16.95
N LEU A 83 30.35 -13.08 -17.54
CA LEU A 83 31.37 -14.02 -17.06
C LEU A 83 32.40 -14.29 -18.15
N LEU A 84 33.56 -14.77 -17.77
CA LEU A 84 34.49 -15.37 -18.73
C LEU A 84 33.89 -16.69 -19.26
N GLU A 85 34.21 -17.07 -20.46
CA GLU A 85 33.68 -18.28 -21.12
C GLU A 85 33.97 -19.56 -20.32
N ASN A 86 35.14 -19.64 -19.68
CA ASN A 86 35.59 -20.78 -18.89
C ASN A 86 35.05 -20.78 -17.42
N GLU A 87 34.45 -19.68 -16.95
CA GLU A 87 33.83 -19.65 -15.62
C GLU A 87 32.53 -20.50 -15.63
N PRO A 88 32.16 -21.14 -14.52
CA PRO A 88 30.91 -21.88 -14.43
C PRO A 88 29.72 -20.93 -14.56
N ASN A 89 28.63 -21.41 -15.13
CA ASN A 89 27.37 -20.65 -15.17
C ASN A 89 26.89 -20.39 -13.73
N THR A 90 26.20 -19.26 -13.55
CA THR A 90 25.57 -18.97 -12.28
C THR A 90 24.53 -20.03 -11.91
N LYS A 91 24.27 -20.23 -10.64
CA LYS A 91 23.29 -21.22 -10.13
C LYS A 91 21.89 -21.09 -10.75
N TYR A 92 21.50 -19.89 -11.10
CA TYR A 92 20.17 -19.59 -11.62
C TYR A 92 20.19 -19.09 -13.07
N ALA A 93 21.26 -19.39 -13.84
CA ALA A 93 21.31 -19.09 -15.26
C ALA A 93 20.11 -19.73 -16.00
N ARG A 94 19.45 -18.94 -16.83
CA ARG A 94 18.29 -19.37 -17.61
C ARG A 94 18.52 -19.29 -19.11
N VAL A 95 19.25 -18.28 -19.53
CA VAL A 95 19.71 -18.12 -20.92
C VAL A 95 21.16 -17.63 -20.87
N VAL A 96 22.04 -18.20 -21.69
CA VAL A 96 23.44 -17.84 -21.79
C VAL A 96 23.77 -17.52 -23.26
N PHE A 97 24.28 -16.33 -23.51
CA PHE A 97 24.77 -15.89 -24.80
C PHE A 97 26.29 -15.97 -24.76
N HIS A 98 26.90 -16.85 -25.58
CA HIS A 98 28.34 -16.98 -25.73
C HIS A 98 28.83 -15.96 -26.76
N LEU A 99 29.75 -15.09 -26.36
CA LEU A 99 30.24 -13.97 -27.18
C LEU A 99 31.57 -14.26 -27.84
N ASP A 100 31.93 -13.48 -28.89
CA ASP A 100 33.13 -13.64 -29.65
C ASP A 100 34.43 -13.25 -28.93
N ASN A 101 34.32 -12.57 -27.79
CA ASN A 101 35.46 -12.05 -27.01
C ASN A 101 35.80 -12.91 -25.78
N ASN A 102 35.53 -14.20 -25.85
CA ASN A 102 35.75 -15.15 -24.74
C ASN A 102 34.99 -14.79 -23.42
N HIS A 103 33.83 -14.11 -23.57
CA HIS A 103 32.88 -13.84 -22.46
C HIS A 103 31.54 -14.48 -22.80
N LYS A 104 30.71 -14.58 -21.74
CA LYS A 104 29.31 -14.96 -21.91
C LYS A 104 28.43 -14.04 -21.09
N LEU A 105 27.28 -13.70 -21.66
CA LEU A 105 26.22 -12.92 -21.03
C LEU A 105 25.17 -13.88 -20.48
N CYS A 106 25.11 -14.03 -19.17
CA CYS A 106 24.17 -14.90 -18.48
C CYS A 106 22.94 -14.10 -18.01
N TYR A 107 21.77 -14.55 -18.41
CA TYR A 107 20.51 -14.13 -17.77
C TYR A 107 20.21 -15.06 -16.62
N ASP A 108 20.30 -14.52 -15.40
CA ASP A 108 20.10 -15.22 -14.13
C ASP A 108 18.75 -14.82 -13.54
N ASP A 109 17.90 -15.81 -13.18
CA ASP A 109 16.59 -15.55 -12.56
C ASP A 109 16.18 -16.73 -11.67
N SER A 110 16.31 -16.57 -10.37
CA SER A 110 16.00 -17.61 -9.37
C SER A 110 14.53 -18.06 -9.46
N ARG A 111 13.60 -17.17 -9.82
CA ARG A 111 12.15 -17.42 -9.91
C ARG A 111 11.68 -17.82 -11.31
N SER A 112 12.50 -17.63 -12.33
CA SER A 112 12.16 -17.91 -13.74
C SER A 112 10.87 -17.21 -14.23
N PHE A 113 10.64 -15.96 -13.79
CA PHE A 113 9.50 -15.13 -14.20
C PHE A 113 9.83 -14.18 -15.34
N GLY A 114 11.11 -13.98 -15.61
CA GLY A 114 11.58 -13.17 -16.73
C GLY A 114 11.02 -13.60 -18.07
N ARG A 115 11.09 -12.73 -19.04
CA ARG A 115 10.61 -12.99 -20.40
C ARG A 115 11.57 -12.39 -21.42
N MET A 116 11.80 -13.15 -22.45
CA MET A 116 12.51 -12.73 -23.66
C MET A 116 11.64 -13.00 -24.87
N VAL A 117 11.52 -12.01 -25.75
CA VAL A 117 10.67 -12.07 -26.95
C VAL A 117 11.51 -11.74 -28.18
N ILE A 118 11.35 -12.53 -29.23
CA ILE A 118 11.89 -12.29 -30.55
C ILE A 118 11.06 -11.21 -31.24
N SER A 119 11.70 -10.20 -31.82
CA SER A 119 11.04 -9.18 -32.63
C SER A 119 12.01 -8.60 -33.68
N ASP A 120 11.58 -7.57 -34.39
CA ASP A 120 12.37 -6.82 -35.35
C ASP A 120 12.17 -5.30 -35.21
N GLU A 121 13.03 -4.49 -35.86
CA GLU A 121 13.02 -3.02 -35.74
C GLU A 121 11.69 -2.38 -36.18
N ASN A 122 10.93 -3.01 -37.06
CA ASN A 122 9.68 -2.47 -37.59
C ASN A 122 8.48 -2.81 -36.69
N SER A 123 8.60 -3.88 -35.88
CA SER A 123 7.47 -4.47 -35.13
C SER A 123 7.60 -4.41 -33.62
N TYR A 124 8.79 -4.29 -33.04
CA TYR A 124 8.96 -4.42 -31.56
C TYR A 124 8.12 -3.46 -30.75
N ARG A 125 7.84 -2.25 -31.27
CA ARG A 125 6.96 -1.27 -30.58
C ARG A 125 5.48 -1.68 -30.61
N LYS A 126 5.08 -2.58 -31.52
CA LYS A 126 3.72 -3.12 -31.65
C LYS A 126 3.53 -4.40 -30.86
N GLU A 127 4.60 -4.96 -30.28
CA GLU A 127 4.49 -6.12 -29.39
C GLU A 127 3.51 -5.85 -28.25
N LYS A 128 2.64 -6.81 -27.99
CA LYS A 128 1.48 -6.68 -27.08
C LYS A 128 1.82 -6.05 -25.72
N GLU A 129 3.00 -6.38 -25.18
CA GLU A 129 3.39 -5.89 -23.84
C GLU A 129 3.93 -4.45 -23.92
N ILE A 130 4.50 -4.02 -25.03
CA ILE A 130 5.05 -2.67 -25.24
C ILE A 130 3.96 -1.72 -25.74
N ALA A 131 3.13 -2.14 -26.68
CA ALA A 131 2.10 -1.31 -27.32
C ALA A 131 1.09 -0.67 -26.35
N LYS A 132 0.85 -1.31 -25.20
CA LYS A 132 -0.06 -0.81 -24.16
C LYS A 132 0.58 0.15 -23.17
N LEU A 133 1.91 0.31 -23.21
CA LEU A 133 2.60 1.18 -22.26
C LEU A 133 2.24 2.64 -22.49
N GLY A 134 1.99 3.35 -21.40
CA GLY A 134 1.88 4.80 -21.41
C GLY A 134 3.23 5.48 -21.62
N PRO A 135 3.25 6.81 -21.76
CA PRO A 135 4.49 7.58 -21.88
C PRO A 135 5.37 7.44 -20.64
N GLU A 136 6.67 7.58 -20.82
CA GLU A 136 7.61 7.76 -19.71
C GLU A 136 7.54 9.20 -19.19
N PRO A 137 7.73 9.42 -17.88
CA PRO A 137 7.65 10.77 -17.29
C PRO A 137 8.66 11.77 -17.82
N PHE A 138 9.69 11.32 -18.55
CA PHE A 138 10.72 12.16 -19.15
C PHE A 138 10.28 12.80 -20.47
N ASN A 139 9.23 12.27 -21.08
CA ASN A 139 8.70 12.73 -22.35
C ASN A 139 7.67 13.86 -22.15
N VAL A 140 7.40 14.59 -23.21
CA VAL A 140 6.24 15.49 -23.23
C VAL A 140 4.97 14.66 -23.17
N ILE A 141 4.18 14.87 -22.13
CA ILE A 141 2.93 14.14 -21.90
C ILE A 141 1.76 15.08 -22.15
N ASP A 142 0.85 14.66 -23.01
CA ASP A 142 -0.46 15.31 -23.17
C ASP A 142 -1.32 14.96 -21.95
N VAL A 143 -1.37 15.91 -20.99
CA VAL A 143 -2.10 15.76 -19.72
C VAL A 143 -3.61 15.67 -19.96
N ASP A 144 -4.16 16.32 -20.98
CA ASP A 144 -5.60 16.27 -21.24
C ASP A 144 -6.02 14.90 -21.80
N GLN A 145 -5.21 14.32 -22.68
CA GLN A 145 -5.43 12.94 -23.15
C GLN A 145 -5.31 11.94 -22.00
N MET A 146 -4.31 12.10 -21.15
CA MET A 146 -4.11 11.25 -19.97
C MET A 146 -5.28 11.37 -18.99
N LEU A 147 -5.76 12.59 -18.74
CA LEU A 147 -6.91 12.86 -17.90
C LEU A 147 -8.18 12.19 -18.46
N ALA A 148 -8.38 12.25 -19.77
CA ALA A 148 -9.50 11.58 -20.45
C ALA A 148 -9.49 10.06 -20.25
N LYS A 149 -8.31 9.42 -20.28
CA LYS A 149 -8.15 8.01 -19.92
C LYS A 149 -8.44 7.76 -18.43
N ALA A 150 -7.87 8.57 -17.55
CA ALA A 150 -8.01 8.41 -16.10
C ALA A 150 -9.45 8.58 -15.62
N LYS A 151 -10.24 9.49 -16.21
CA LYS A 151 -11.66 9.70 -15.89
C LYS A 151 -12.54 8.44 -16.04
N ARG A 152 -12.10 7.47 -16.82
CA ARG A 152 -12.81 6.18 -17.01
C ARG A 152 -12.44 5.14 -15.96
N LEU A 153 -11.44 5.43 -15.08
CA LEU A 153 -10.88 4.48 -14.13
C LEU A 153 -11.41 4.74 -12.71
N SER A 154 -12.27 3.87 -12.22
CA SER A 154 -12.77 3.90 -10.83
C SER A 154 -11.82 3.22 -9.84
N LEU A 155 -10.74 2.59 -10.31
CA LEU A 155 -9.75 1.92 -9.47
C LEU A 155 -8.84 2.94 -8.74
N PRO A 156 -8.21 2.54 -7.62
CA PRO A 156 -7.27 3.38 -6.88
C PRO A 156 -6.14 3.92 -7.77
N ILE A 157 -5.73 5.17 -7.53
CA ILE A 157 -4.64 5.81 -8.30
C ILE A 157 -3.35 4.99 -8.27
N LYS A 158 -3.00 4.37 -7.13
CA LYS A 158 -1.84 3.48 -7.07
C LYS A 158 -1.96 2.33 -8.05
N THR A 159 -3.13 1.70 -8.15
CA THR A 159 -3.37 0.60 -9.10
C THR A 159 -3.29 1.07 -10.55
N ALA A 160 -3.83 2.27 -10.83
CA ALA A 160 -3.77 2.88 -12.17
C ALA A 160 -2.32 3.15 -12.61
N LEU A 161 -1.48 3.69 -11.72
CA LEU A 161 -0.06 3.93 -12.00
C LEU A 161 0.73 2.61 -12.17
N LEU A 162 0.41 1.59 -11.37
CA LEU A 162 1.06 0.27 -11.49
C LEU A 162 0.69 -0.49 -12.77
N SER A 163 -0.40 -0.15 -13.45
CA SER A 163 -0.78 -0.79 -14.73
C SER A 163 0.21 -0.51 -15.86
N GLN A 164 1.04 0.51 -15.74
CA GLN A 164 1.98 1.01 -16.77
C GLN A 164 1.28 1.63 -17.99
N GLU A 165 -0.04 1.73 -18.03
CA GLU A 165 -0.80 2.20 -19.20
C GLU A 165 -1.00 3.72 -19.23
N ILE A 166 -0.94 4.38 -18.04
CA ILE A 166 -1.07 5.83 -17.93
C ILE A 166 0.30 6.50 -17.94
N ILE A 167 1.19 6.03 -17.08
CA ILE A 167 2.61 6.41 -16.99
C ILE A 167 3.39 5.13 -16.83
N THR A 168 4.40 4.93 -17.64
CA THR A 168 5.24 3.74 -17.55
C THR A 168 6.51 3.98 -16.73
N GLY A 169 7.09 2.88 -16.20
CA GLY A 169 8.34 2.90 -15.45
C GLY A 169 8.19 2.83 -13.94
N LEU A 170 7.09 3.34 -13.38
CA LEU A 170 6.81 3.29 -11.96
C LEU A 170 6.43 1.88 -11.50
N GLY A 171 7.04 1.38 -10.44
CA GLY A 171 6.62 0.17 -9.76
C GLY A 171 6.21 0.47 -8.32
N ASN A 172 6.26 -0.55 -7.45
CA ASN A 172 5.69 -0.42 -6.09
C ASN A 172 6.46 0.56 -5.20
N ILE A 173 7.79 0.68 -5.43
CA ILE A 173 8.65 1.60 -4.66
C ILE A 173 8.35 3.02 -5.08
N TYR A 174 8.55 3.31 -6.34
CA TYR A 174 8.48 4.70 -6.84
C TYR A 174 7.05 5.24 -6.88
N VAL A 175 6.02 4.38 -7.01
CA VAL A 175 4.62 4.84 -6.88
C VAL A 175 4.32 5.33 -5.47
N ASP A 176 4.80 4.66 -4.41
CA ASP A 176 4.60 5.14 -3.04
C ASP A 176 5.31 6.47 -2.81
N GLU A 177 6.54 6.62 -3.31
CA GLU A 177 7.31 7.88 -3.22
C GLU A 177 6.63 9.03 -3.98
N VAL A 178 6.19 8.78 -5.21
CA VAL A 178 5.50 9.77 -6.04
C VAL A 178 4.19 10.22 -5.39
N LEU A 179 3.36 9.30 -4.93
CA LEU A 179 2.08 9.62 -4.28
C LEU A 179 2.29 10.34 -2.96
N PHE A 180 3.32 9.99 -2.18
CA PHE A 180 3.67 10.69 -0.94
C PHE A 180 4.08 12.14 -1.23
N THR A 181 4.99 12.34 -2.17
CA THR A 181 5.47 13.68 -2.53
C THR A 181 4.37 14.54 -3.15
N SER A 182 3.49 13.92 -3.94
CA SER A 182 2.32 14.59 -4.54
C SER A 182 1.16 14.82 -3.55
N LYS A 183 1.25 14.33 -2.30
CA LYS A 183 0.20 14.44 -1.27
C LYS A 183 -1.12 13.75 -1.68
N ILE A 184 -1.04 12.68 -2.47
CA ILE A 184 -2.20 11.97 -2.97
C ILE A 184 -2.34 10.63 -2.25
N HIS A 185 -3.51 10.38 -1.66
CA HIS A 185 -3.78 9.12 -0.98
C HIS A 185 -3.86 7.95 -2.00
N PRO A 186 -3.17 6.83 -1.76
CA PRO A 186 -3.07 5.73 -2.72
C PRO A 186 -4.42 5.08 -3.11
N LEU A 187 -5.44 5.18 -2.25
CA LEU A 187 -6.80 4.69 -2.54
C LEU A 187 -7.70 5.71 -3.23
N THR A 188 -7.26 6.96 -3.45
CA THR A 188 -8.08 7.92 -4.22
C THR A 188 -8.38 7.35 -5.60
N PRO A 189 -9.65 7.30 -6.04
CA PRO A 189 -10.00 6.84 -7.38
C PRO A 189 -9.30 7.67 -8.46
N ALA A 190 -8.70 7.02 -9.46
CA ALA A 190 -7.94 7.72 -10.51
C ALA A 190 -8.77 8.80 -11.23
N LYS A 191 -10.08 8.57 -11.40
CA LYS A 191 -11.03 9.54 -11.99
C LYS A 191 -11.21 10.83 -11.18
N MET A 192 -10.83 10.83 -9.90
CA MET A 192 -10.95 11.98 -8.98
C MET A 192 -9.68 12.83 -8.95
N ILE A 193 -8.62 12.41 -9.63
CA ILE A 193 -7.37 13.18 -9.73
C ILE A 193 -7.57 14.33 -10.70
N THR A 194 -7.36 15.54 -10.22
CA THR A 194 -7.47 16.78 -11.01
C THR A 194 -6.32 16.94 -12.01
N LYS A 195 -6.47 17.81 -13.00
CA LYS A 195 -5.39 18.13 -13.96
C LYS A 195 -4.10 18.56 -13.26
N LYS A 196 -4.21 19.47 -12.28
CA LYS A 196 -3.06 19.98 -11.50
C LYS A 196 -2.38 18.85 -10.70
N GLU A 197 -3.13 17.92 -10.15
CA GLU A 197 -2.56 16.77 -9.45
C GLU A 197 -1.85 15.81 -10.40
N TRP A 198 -2.39 15.59 -11.60
CA TRP A 198 -1.69 14.82 -12.64
C TRP A 198 -0.39 15.47 -13.09
N GLU A 199 -0.39 16.80 -13.29
CA GLU A 199 0.83 17.56 -13.58
C GLU A 199 1.87 17.38 -12.46
N THR A 200 1.43 17.41 -11.21
CA THR A 200 2.30 17.15 -10.04
C THR A 200 2.84 15.71 -10.05
N ILE A 201 1.99 14.69 -10.28
CA ILE A 201 2.40 13.28 -10.38
C ILE A 201 3.48 13.12 -11.47
N ILE A 202 3.28 13.70 -12.65
CA ILE A 202 4.23 13.62 -13.76
C ILE A 202 5.56 14.26 -13.37
N LYS A 203 5.51 15.50 -12.86
CA LYS A 203 6.70 16.22 -12.41
C LYS A 203 7.49 15.45 -11.36
N GLU A 204 6.82 14.96 -10.32
CA GLU A 204 7.47 14.21 -9.24
C GLU A 204 7.95 12.83 -9.71
N SER A 205 7.23 12.17 -10.63
CA SER A 205 7.70 10.94 -11.26
C SER A 205 9.00 11.17 -12.02
N CYS A 206 9.06 12.23 -12.83
CA CYS A 206 10.27 12.60 -13.58
C CYS A 206 11.44 12.89 -12.61
N ARG A 207 11.23 13.70 -11.57
CA ARG A 207 12.25 14.06 -10.59
C ARG A 207 12.79 12.84 -9.84
N ILE A 208 11.89 12.05 -9.23
CA ILE A 208 12.26 10.90 -8.38
C ILE A 208 12.97 9.82 -9.20
N LEU A 209 12.47 9.51 -10.41
CA LEU A 209 13.11 8.52 -11.27
C LEU A 209 14.50 8.97 -11.74
N ASN A 210 14.68 10.27 -12.07
CA ASN A 210 16.01 10.81 -12.41
C ASN A 210 16.98 10.75 -11.24
N GLU A 211 16.55 11.10 -10.03
CA GLU A 211 17.37 10.98 -8.82
C GLU A 211 17.76 9.52 -8.56
N ALA A 212 16.80 8.60 -8.72
CA ALA A 212 17.05 7.17 -8.57
C ALA A 212 18.01 6.62 -9.64
N ILE A 213 17.90 7.04 -10.89
CA ILE A 213 18.85 6.67 -11.94
C ILE A 213 20.27 7.14 -11.60
N LYS A 214 20.41 8.39 -11.13
CA LYS A 214 21.72 8.94 -10.72
C LYS A 214 22.32 8.18 -9.54
N ALA A 215 21.50 7.67 -8.64
CA ALA A 215 21.90 6.87 -7.48
C ALA A 215 22.12 5.37 -7.80
N GLY A 216 21.99 4.94 -9.07
CA GLY A 216 22.14 3.54 -9.46
C GLY A 216 20.91 2.66 -9.13
N GLY A 217 19.76 3.26 -8.82
CA GLY A 217 18.55 2.56 -8.40
C GLY A 217 18.50 2.28 -6.89
N SER A 218 17.48 1.53 -6.46
CA SER A 218 17.33 1.08 -5.07
C SER A 218 17.77 -0.38 -4.94
N THR A 219 18.76 -0.65 -4.06
CA THR A 219 19.12 -2.03 -3.70
C THR A 219 18.10 -2.54 -2.68
N ILE A 220 17.16 -3.37 -3.08
CA ILE A 220 16.25 -4.06 -2.16
C ILE A 220 16.63 -5.54 -2.18
N LYS A 221 16.91 -6.06 -1.01
CA LYS A 221 17.33 -7.42 -0.57
C LYS A 221 17.57 -8.55 -1.59
N SER A 222 17.13 -8.42 -2.84
CA SER A 222 17.20 -9.50 -3.84
C SER A 222 17.74 -9.08 -5.22
N TYR A 223 18.05 -7.81 -5.44
CA TYR A 223 18.54 -7.34 -6.74
C TYR A 223 19.78 -6.48 -6.62
N HIS A 224 20.89 -6.98 -7.15
CA HIS A 224 22.15 -6.26 -7.32
C HIS A 224 22.38 -6.04 -8.82
N PRO A 225 22.45 -4.82 -9.32
CA PRO A 225 22.75 -4.54 -10.72
C PRO A 225 24.24 -4.77 -10.99
N GLY A 226 24.60 -5.98 -11.45
CA GLY A 226 26.00 -6.36 -11.67
C GLY A 226 26.74 -6.83 -10.41
N LYS A 227 28.00 -7.29 -10.56
CA LYS A 227 28.80 -7.79 -9.43
C LYS A 227 29.18 -6.72 -8.41
N ASP A 228 29.23 -5.42 -8.78
CA ASP A 228 29.86 -4.35 -8.00
C ASP A 228 29.06 -3.03 -7.91
N ILE A 229 27.78 -3.01 -8.27
CA ILE A 229 26.98 -1.79 -8.23
C ILE A 229 25.79 -1.98 -7.30
N ASP A 230 25.95 -1.51 -6.07
CA ASP A 230 24.85 -1.35 -5.13
C ASP A 230 24.17 0.00 -5.36
N GLY A 231 22.87 -0.02 -5.69
CA GLY A 231 22.07 1.18 -5.73
C GLY A 231 21.95 1.79 -4.33
N ASN A 232 22.03 3.11 -4.23
CA ASN A 232 21.97 3.83 -2.94
C ASN A 232 20.66 4.60 -2.72
N PHE A 233 19.70 4.50 -3.63
CA PHE A 233 18.44 5.27 -3.53
C PHE A 233 17.56 4.86 -2.34
N GLN A 234 17.71 3.65 -1.79
CA GLN A 234 16.97 3.19 -0.61
C GLN A 234 17.13 4.11 0.62
N THR A 235 18.25 4.82 0.76
CA THR A 235 18.48 5.78 1.85
C THR A 235 17.66 7.06 1.71
N SER A 236 17.20 7.37 0.50
CA SER A 236 16.40 8.56 0.17
C SER A 236 14.89 8.31 0.20
N LEU A 237 14.44 7.07 0.45
CA LEU A 237 13.02 6.74 0.48
C LEU A 237 12.33 7.39 1.69
N LYS A 238 11.18 8.04 1.41
CA LYS A 238 10.38 8.78 2.40
C LYS A 238 9.10 8.06 2.81
N ALA A 239 8.58 7.17 1.97
CA ALA A 239 7.34 6.44 2.19
C ALA A 239 7.51 4.93 2.11
N TYR A 240 8.08 4.41 1.03
CA TYR A 240 8.20 2.97 0.83
C TYR A 240 9.04 2.31 1.92
N GLY A 241 8.47 1.28 2.57
CA GLY A 241 9.15 0.56 3.65
C GLY A 241 9.12 1.25 5.02
N LYS A 242 8.57 2.47 5.13
CA LYS A 242 8.53 3.31 6.32
C LYS A 242 7.29 3.06 7.21
N LYS A 243 6.76 1.84 7.20
CA LYS A 243 5.66 1.46 8.08
C LYS A 243 6.03 1.74 9.54
N ASP A 244 5.09 2.34 10.28
CA ASP A 244 5.22 2.68 11.72
C ASP A 244 6.29 3.72 12.05
N GLU A 245 7.08 4.22 11.08
CA GLU A 245 7.99 5.35 11.25
C GLU A 245 7.22 6.68 11.27
N LYS A 246 7.85 7.74 11.77
CA LYS A 246 7.30 9.10 11.71
C LYS A 246 7.44 9.68 10.32
N CYS A 247 6.38 10.30 9.81
CA CYS A 247 6.42 11.03 8.56
C CYS A 247 7.48 12.13 8.61
N VAL A 248 8.33 12.20 7.60
CA VAL A 248 9.42 13.20 7.53
C VAL A 248 8.92 14.65 7.41
N GLU A 249 7.64 14.85 7.07
CA GLU A 249 7.07 16.20 6.87
C GLU A 249 6.19 16.67 8.03
N CYS A 250 5.35 15.78 8.59
CA CYS A 250 4.38 16.17 9.63
C CYS A 250 4.52 15.35 10.93
N HIS A 251 5.48 14.44 11.01
CA HIS A 251 5.76 13.57 12.15
C HIS A 251 4.62 12.63 12.57
N THR A 252 3.50 12.60 11.83
CA THR A 252 2.42 11.61 12.04
C THR A 252 2.95 10.21 11.70
N LYS A 253 2.52 9.20 12.45
CA LYS A 253 2.91 7.81 12.20
C LYS A 253 2.44 7.33 10.83
N MET A 254 3.36 6.79 10.04
CA MET A 254 3.07 6.25 8.71
C MET A 254 2.23 4.98 8.82
N ARG A 255 1.21 4.87 7.99
CA ARG A 255 0.32 3.71 7.91
C ARG A 255 0.68 2.78 6.76
N PHE A 256 0.34 1.51 6.94
CA PHE A 256 0.54 0.47 5.93
C PHE A 256 -0.78 -0.22 5.60
N ILE A 257 -1.12 -0.28 4.31
CA ILE A 257 -2.29 -0.98 3.79
C ILE A 257 -1.89 -1.88 2.62
N LYS A 258 -2.79 -2.77 2.21
CA LYS A 258 -2.66 -3.50 0.94
C LYS A 258 -3.61 -2.90 -0.09
N VAL A 259 -3.08 -2.37 -1.18
CA VAL A 259 -3.84 -1.88 -2.32
C VAL A 259 -3.70 -2.89 -3.46
N ASN A 260 -4.78 -3.56 -3.81
CA ASN A 260 -4.81 -4.60 -4.84
C ASN A 260 -3.66 -5.65 -4.67
N GLY A 261 -3.49 -6.14 -3.43
CA GLY A 261 -2.47 -7.13 -3.07
C GLY A 261 -1.04 -6.57 -2.91
N ARG A 262 -0.80 -5.28 -3.20
CA ARG A 262 0.52 -4.63 -3.07
C ARG A 262 0.63 -3.86 -1.75
N GLY A 263 1.70 -4.14 -1.00
CA GLY A 263 2.04 -3.38 0.21
C GLY A 263 2.22 -1.90 -0.15
N THR A 264 1.65 -1.02 0.65
CA THR A 264 1.54 0.41 0.40
C THR A 264 1.75 1.16 1.69
N THR A 265 2.73 2.04 1.76
CA THR A 265 2.97 2.90 2.91
C THR A 265 2.60 4.34 2.55
N PHE A 266 1.90 5.02 3.44
CA PHE A 266 1.45 6.40 3.23
C PHE A 266 1.33 7.16 4.55
N CYS A 267 1.36 8.49 4.48
CA CYS A 267 1.06 9.34 5.62
C CYS A 267 -0.43 9.68 5.64
N PRO A 268 -1.19 9.29 6.69
CA PRO A 268 -2.63 9.55 6.75
C PRO A 268 -2.97 11.04 6.88
N HIS A 269 -2.06 11.85 7.39
CA HIS A 269 -2.22 13.30 7.52
C HIS A 269 -1.88 14.06 6.23
N CYS A 270 -0.73 13.74 5.59
CA CYS A 270 -0.30 14.42 4.37
C CYS A 270 -1.07 13.98 3.12
N GLN A 271 -1.54 12.73 3.09
CA GLN A 271 -2.19 12.10 1.93
C GLN A 271 -3.65 11.82 2.26
N ILE A 272 -4.51 12.82 2.03
CA ILE A 272 -5.93 12.73 2.33
C ILE A 272 -6.65 12.01 1.20
N LYS A 273 -7.44 10.97 1.53
CA LYS A 273 -8.27 10.26 0.57
C LYS A 273 -9.41 11.14 0.05
N LYS A 274 -9.64 11.09 -1.25
CA LYS A 274 -10.79 11.69 -1.94
C LYS A 274 -11.75 10.60 -2.41
N GLY A 275 -13.01 11.00 -2.61
CA GLY A 275 -14.07 10.13 -3.14
C GLY A 275 -14.77 9.28 -2.09
N ALA A 276 -16.06 9.02 -2.33
CA ALA A 276 -16.90 8.18 -1.48
C ALA A 276 -16.61 6.67 -1.67
N PRO A 277 -16.91 5.83 -0.67
CA PRO A 277 -17.27 6.24 0.69
C PRO A 277 -16.03 6.63 1.51
N LEU A 278 -16.18 7.56 2.44
CA LEU A 278 -15.17 7.82 3.48
C LEU A 278 -15.54 7.09 4.76
N ARG A 279 -14.59 6.39 5.36
CA ARG A 279 -14.75 5.64 6.58
C ARG A 279 -14.22 6.46 7.76
N ILE A 280 -15.05 6.67 8.77
CA ILE A 280 -14.77 7.54 9.91
C ILE A 280 -14.79 6.69 11.18
N ALA A 281 -13.74 6.76 11.99
CA ALA A 281 -13.72 6.23 13.33
C ALA A 281 -13.97 7.36 14.34
N ILE A 282 -14.82 7.09 15.35
CA ILE A 282 -14.99 7.95 16.52
C ILE A 282 -14.30 7.26 17.69
N VAL A 283 -13.31 7.93 18.27
CA VAL A 283 -12.56 7.53 19.47
C VAL A 283 -12.69 8.58 20.55
N GLY A 284 -12.26 8.31 21.77
CA GLY A 284 -12.25 9.34 22.81
C GLY A 284 -12.28 8.79 24.22
N ARG A 285 -12.11 9.67 25.17
CA ARG A 285 -12.11 9.37 26.62
C ARG A 285 -13.42 8.72 27.06
N ILE A 286 -13.41 8.02 28.17
CA ILE A 286 -14.64 7.50 28.81
C ILE A 286 -15.56 8.67 29.14
N ALA A 287 -16.87 8.52 28.91
CA ALA A 287 -17.90 9.55 29.13
C ALA A 287 -17.68 10.87 28.36
N SER A 288 -16.81 10.89 27.33
CA SER A 288 -16.57 12.09 26.50
C SER A 288 -17.75 12.47 25.61
N GLY A 289 -18.72 11.57 25.37
CA GLY A 289 -19.89 11.84 24.52
C GLY A 289 -19.74 11.33 23.09
N LYS A 290 -18.95 10.30 22.85
CA LYS A 290 -18.77 9.64 21.55
C LYS A 290 -20.11 9.23 20.91
N THR A 291 -20.97 8.61 21.67
CA THR A 291 -22.30 8.18 21.23
C THR A 291 -23.16 9.37 20.79
N GLY A 292 -23.04 10.53 21.46
CA GLY A 292 -23.70 11.76 21.01
C GLY A 292 -23.21 12.25 19.65
N VAL A 293 -21.90 12.15 19.39
CA VAL A 293 -21.33 12.44 18.07
C VAL A 293 -21.83 11.44 17.04
N LEU A 294 -21.85 10.13 17.36
CA LEU A 294 -22.38 9.08 16.48
C LEU A 294 -23.86 9.34 16.12
N ASP A 295 -24.69 9.73 17.09
CA ASP A 295 -26.10 10.06 16.89
C ASP A 295 -26.30 11.26 15.95
N ILE A 296 -25.40 12.25 15.99
CA ILE A 296 -25.47 13.40 15.09
C ILE A 296 -25.20 12.95 13.64
N PHE A 297 -24.23 12.08 13.40
CA PHE A 297 -24.00 11.48 12.10
C PHE A 297 -25.20 10.65 11.63
N ASN A 298 -25.81 9.86 12.52
CA ASN A 298 -27.00 9.07 12.22
C ASN A 298 -28.18 9.97 11.80
N LYS A 299 -28.48 11.01 12.58
CA LYS A 299 -29.53 11.99 12.28
C LYS A 299 -29.28 12.75 10.97
N ALA A 300 -28.03 12.92 10.57
CA ALA A 300 -27.64 13.47 9.28
C ALA A 300 -27.77 12.46 8.11
N GLY A 301 -28.26 11.24 8.37
CA GLY A 301 -28.55 10.22 7.34
C GLY A 301 -27.37 9.36 6.91
N TYR A 302 -26.27 9.36 7.67
CA TYR A 302 -25.10 8.53 7.38
C TYR A 302 -25.19 7.18 8.11
N LEU A 303 -24.53 6.15 7.54
CA LEU A 303 -24.43 4.87 8.23
C LEU A 303 -23.56 5.03 9.48
N THR A 304 -24.11 4.62 10.62
CA THR A 304 -23.41 4.57 11.90
C THR A 304 -23.39 3.17 12.47
N VAL A 305 -22.30 2.80 13.15
CA VAL A 305 -22.09 1.50 13.77
C VAL A 305 -21.41 1.71 15.12
N SER A 306 -21.90 1.05 16.17
CA SER A 306 -21.24 1.01 17.48
C SER A 306 -20.53 -0.32 17.70
N SER A 307 -19.23 -0.27 18.02
CA SER A 307 -18.49 -1.49 18.34
C SER A 307 -19.01 -2.17 19.61
N ASP A 308 -19.52 -1.39 20.57
CA ASP A 308 -20.09 -1.92 21.82
C ASP A 308 -21.39 -2.67 21.56
N GLU A 309 -22.25 -2.17 20.66
CA GLU A 309 -23.46 -2.88 20.20
C GLU A 309 -23.10 -4.17 19.48
N ILE A 310 -22.11 -4.14 18.58
CA ILE A 310 -21.62 -5.35 17.89
C ILE A 310 -21.11 -6.39 18.89
N VAL A 311 -20.33 -5.98 19.90
CA VAL A 311 -19.86 -6.91 20.97
C VAL A 311 -21.04 -7.51 21.71
N HIS A 312 -22.06 -6.71 22.02
CA HIS A 312 -23.28 -7.21 22.67
C HIS A 312 -23.99 -8.24 21.79
N GLU A 313 -24.17 -7.97 20.49
CA GLU A 313 -24.77 -8.92 19.53
C GLU A 313 -23.94 -10.20 19.36
N LEU A 314 -22.60 -10.09 19.33
CA LEU A 314 -21.71 -11.23 19.26
C LEU A 314 -21.88 -12.15 20.49
N TYR A 315 -22.04 -11.58 21.68
CA TYR A 315 -22.27 -12.34 22.89
C TYR A 315 -23.65 -13.01 22.97
N GLN A 316 -24.62 -12.64 22.13
CA GLN A 316 -25.89 -13.33 21.98
C GLN A 316 -25.81 -14.56 21.06
N ARG A 317 -24.73 -14.69 20.26
CA ARG A 317 -24.57 -15.82 19.34
C ARG A 317 -24.14 -17.08 20.08
N LYS A 318 -24.95 -18.14 20.01
CA LYS A 318 -24.67 -19.42 20.67
C LYS A 318 -23.25 -19.97 20.41
N GLU A 319 -22.81 -19.91 19.16
CA GLU A 319 -21.46 -20.35 18.78
C GLU A 319 -20.32 -19.62 19.49
N ILE A 320 -20.52 -18.34 19.82
CA ILE A 320 -19.54 -17.51 20.55
C ILE A 320 -19.60 -17.87 22.03
N GLN A 321 -20.80 -18.00 22.59
CA GLN A 321 -20.99 -18.40 23.99
C GLN A 321 -20.35 -19.76 24.26
N GLU A 322 -20.64 -20.77 23.44
CA GLU A 322 -20.07 -22.13 23.57
C GLU A 322 -18.53 -22.12 23.55
N LYS A 323 -17.94 -21.36 22.62
CA LYS A 323 -16.48 -21.22 22.55
C LYS A 323 -15.89 -20.57 23.79
N LEU A 324 -16.53 -19.53 24.32
CA LEU A 324 -16.04 -18.81 25.52
C LEU A 324 -16.30 -19.59 26.80
N ILE A 325 -17.45 -20.28 26.94
CA ILE A 325 -17.74 -21.20 28.03
C ILE A 325 -16.66 -22.28 28.11
N LYS A 326 -16.36 -22.94 26.97
CA LYS A 326 -15.30 -23.96 26.91
C LYS A 326 -13.92 -23.37 27.21
N LYS A 327 -13.59 -22.22 26.65
CA LYS A 327 -12.27 -21.58 26.81
C LYS A 327 -11.99 -21.19 28.27
N TYR A 328 -12.96 -20.59 28.93
CA TYR A 328 -12.80 -20.07 30.28
C TYR A 328 -13.39 -20.99 31.37
N LYS A 329 -13.93 -22.17 30.99
CA LYS A 329 -14.56 -23.14 31.90
C LYS A 329 -15.65 -22.48 32.75
N LEU A 330 -16.51 -21.68 32.09
CA LEU A 330 -17.65 -21.04 32.76
C LEU A 330 -18.74 -22.06 33.08
N ASP A 331 -19.55 -21.79 34.13
CA ASP A 331 -20.71 -22.62 34.41
C ASP A 331 -21.80 -22.45 33.35
N PRO A 332 -22.16 -23.52 32.60
CA PRO A 332 -23.16 -23.42 31.55
C PRO A 332 -24.58 -23.18 32.03
N ASN A 333 -24.85 -23.36 33.36
CA ASN A 333 -26.15 -23.15 33.96
C ASN A 333 -26.35 -21.70 34.47
N GLN A 334 -25.29 -20.90 34.49
CA GLN A 334 -25.33 -19.49 34.86
C GLN A 334 -25.56 -18.61 33.63
N ASP A 335 -26.14 -17.40 33.85
CA ASP A 335 -26.18 -16.41 32.78
C ASP A 335 -24.78 -16.11 32.25
N PHE A 336 -24.59 -16.30 30.94
CA PHE A 336 -23.29 -16.21 30.28
C PHE A 336 -22.54 -14.91 30.56
N LEU A 337 -23.25 -13.77 30.48
CA LEU A 337 -22.60 -12.46 30.66
C LEU A 337 -22.18 -12.25 32.14
N SER A 338 -22.98 -12.73 33.07
CA SER A 338 -22.66 -12.71 34.49
C SER A 338 -21.47 -13.59 34.82
N ALA A 339 -21.47 -14.84 34.34
CA ALA A 339 -20.36 -15.78 34.51
C ALA A 339 -19.05 -15.25 33.92
N LEU A 340 -19.10 -14.66 32.70
CA LEU A 340 -17.93 -14.08 32.06
C LEU A 340 -17.38 -12.88 32.82
N ARG A 341 -18.26 -12.00 33.31
CA ARG A 341 -17.86 -10.83 34.16
C ARG A 341 -17.21 -11.24 35.47
N GLU A 342 -17.75 -12.23 36.14
CA GLU A 342 -17.17 -12.78 37.37
C GLU A 342 -15.81 -13.39 37.15
N HIS A 343 -15.68 -14.20 36.07
CA HIS A 343 -14.40 -14.80 35.68
C HIS A 343 -13.32 -13.73 35.45
N LEU A 344 -13.63 -12.68 34.71
CA LEU A 344 -12.68 -11.60 34.36
C LEU A 344 -12.34 -10.72 35.59
N LYS A 345 -13.25 -10.58 36.56
CA LYS A 345 -12.94 -9.92 37.85
C LYS A 345 -11.87 -10.67 38.64
N VAL A 346 -11.91 -12.00 38.59
CA VAL A 346 -10.97 -12.86 39.33
C VAL A 346 -9.67 -13.07 38.54
N LYS A 347 -9.78 -13.25 37.22
CA LYS A 347 -8.66 -13.52 36.31
C LYS A 347 -8.50 -12.40 35.29
N SER A 348 -8.04 -11.24 35.73
CA SER A 348 -7.86 -10.06 34.87
C SER A 348 -6.91 -10.28 33.68
N LYS A 349 -5.97 -11.22 33.77
CA LYS A 349 -5.06 -11.60 32.67
C LYS A 349 -5.80 -12.21 31.46
N ASP A 350 -6.98 -12.78 31.68
CA ASP A 350 -7.79 -13.37 30.60
C ASP A 350 -8.49 -12.31 29.74
N LEU A 351 -8.50 -11.04 30.19
CA LEU A 351 -9.07 -9.94 29.42
C LEU A 351 -8.38 -9.74 28.07
N GLU A 352 -7.06 -9.77 28.03
CA GLU A 352 -6.29 -9.66 26.77
C GLU A 352 -6.61 -10.82 25.82
N SER A 353 -6.73 -12.03 26.38
CA SER A 353 -7.12 -13.22 25.60
C SER A 353 -8.53 -13.14 25.04
N LEU A 354 -9.46 -12.49 25.76
CA LEU A 354 -10.82 -12.21 25.29
C LEU A 354 -10.81 -11.14 24.19
N GLU A 355 -10.07 -10.06 24.39
CA GLU A 355 -9.92 -9.01 23.39
C GLU A 355 -9.33 -9.55 22.08
N MET A 356 -8.27 -10.37 22.15
CA MET A 356 -7.69 -11.03 20.95
C MET A 356 -8.70 -11.93 20.22
N PHE A 357 -9.66 -12.51 20.94
CA PHE A 357 -10.73 -13.32 20.33
C PHE A 357 -11.83 -12.45 19.72
N ILE A 358 -12.25 -11.40 20.39
CA ILE A 358 -13.40 -10.55 20.01
C ILE A 358 -13.04 -9.52 18.92
N HIS A 359 -11.87 -8.87 19.00
CA HIS A 359 -11.51 -7.79 18.07
C HIS A 359 -11.57 -8.19 16.59
N PRO A 360 -11.09 -9.38 16.14
CA PRO A 360 -11.24 -9.82 14.75
C PRO A 360 -12.70 -9.99 14.31
N LEU A 361 -13.58 -10.39 15.23
CA LEU A 361 -15.01 -10.56 14.96
C LEU A 361 -15.70 -9.21 14.82
N VAL A 362 -15.44 -8.27 15.71
CA VAL A 362 -15.93 -6.88 15.63
C VAL A 362 -15.48 -6.24 14.33
N LYS A 363 -14.19 -6.38 14.00
CA LYS A 363 -13.63 -5.89 12.73
C LYS A 363 -14.40 -6.41 11.52
N LYS A 364 -14.68 -7.70 11.49
CA LYS A 364 -15.44 -8.35 10.41
C LYS A 364 -16.87 -7.82 10.31
N GLU A 365 -17.55 -7.62 11.45
CA GLU A 365 -18.93 -7.10 11.44
C GLU A 365 -18.97 -5.63 10.97
N ILE A 366 -18.04 -4.77 11.40
CA ILE A 366 -17.91 -3.40 10.89
C ILE A 366 -17.66 -3.42 9.38
N GLU A 367 -16.75 -4.26 8.89
CA GLU A 367 -16.50 -4.39 7.45
C GLU A 367 -17.73 -4.86 6.68
N ASN A 368 -18.50 -5.79 7.25
CA ASN A 368 -19.74 -6.30 6.65
C ASN A 368 -20.81 -5.20 6.56
N ALA A 369 -21.00 -4.40 7.61
CA ALA A 369 -21.91 -3.26 7.61
C ALA A 369 -21.51 -2.23 6.55
N PHE A 370 -20.22 -1.90 6.48
CA PHE A 370 -19.70 -0.95 5.50
C PHE A 370 -19.86 -1.42 4.05
N LYS A 371 -19.65 -2.72 3.79
CA LYS A 371 -19.82 -3.29 2.43
C LYS A 371 -21.27 -3.27 1.92
N LYS A 372 -22.24 -3.38 2.84
CA LYS A 372 -23.67 -3.40 2.51
C LYS A 372 -24.27 -2.01 2.29
N SER A 373 -23.55 -0.96 2.66
CA SER A 373 -24.05 0.40 2.64
C SER A 373 -23.64 1.17 1.40
N HIS A 374 -24.54 2.03 0.92
CA HIS A 374 -24.31 3.02 -0.14
C HIS A 374 -24.11 4.44 0.43
N SER A 375 -23.97 4.60 1.75
CA SER A 375 -23.75 5.89 2.38
C SER A 375 -22.40 6.50 1.96
N GLN A 376 -22.37 7.81 1.77
CA GLN A 376 -21.15 8.55 1.44
C GLN A 376 -20.16 8.56 2.62
N LEU A 377 -20.66 8.61 3.85
CA LEU A 377 -19.86 8.49 5.07
C LEU A 377 -20.28 7.22 5.80
N LEU A 378 -19.29 6.46 6.24
CA LEU A 378 -19.45 5.20 6.98
C LEU A 378 -18.77 5.41 8.33
N VAL A 379 -19.54 5.55 9.40
CA VAL A 379 -19.05 5.99 10.70
C VAL A 379 -19.12 4.86 11.72
N ALA A 380 -18.03 4.61 12.44
CA ALA A 380 -18.00 3.63 13.53
C ALA A 380 -17.46 4.25 14.81
N GLU A 381 -18.16 4.03 15.93
CA GLU A 381 -17.63 4.28 17.26
C GLU A 381 -16.77 3.09 17.67
N VAL A 382 -15.45 3.30 17.84
CA VAL A 382 -14.47 2.26 18.19
C VAL A 382 -13.54 2.77 19.30
N PRO A 383 -13.92 2.67 20.58
CA PRO A 383 -13.14 3.24 21.68
C PRO A 383 -11.70 2.72 21.77
N LEU A 384 -11.46 1.47 21.43
CA LEU A 384 -10.15 0.80 21.48
C LEU A 384 -9.51 0.63 20.07
N LEU A 385 -9.73 1.59 19.18
CA LEU A 385 -9.33 1.55 17.78
C LEU A 385 -7.87 1.11 17.57
N PHE A 386 -6.94 1.77 18.22
CA PHE A 386 -5.51 1.53 18.05
C PHE A 386 -5.06 0.23 18.77
N LYS A 387 -5.65 -0.10 19.94
CA LYS A 387 -5.39 -1.37 20.64
C LYS A 387 -5.82 -2.58 19.82
N ALA A 388 -6.92 -2.43 19.06
CA ALA A 388 -7.43 -3.45 18.16
C ALA A 388 -6.74 -3.44 16.77
N HIS A 389 -5.77 -2.55 16.54
CA HIS A 389 -5.08 -2.37 15.25
C HIS A 389 -6.06 -2.17 14.09
N MET A 390 -7.11 -1.36 14.29
CA MET A 390 -8.17 -1.13 13.32
C MET A 390 -8.05 0.23 12.61
N GLU A 391 -7.05 1.05 12.93
CA GLU A 391 -6.83 2.40 12.37
C GLU A 391 -6.75 2.41 10.83
N ASN A 392 -6.22 1.33 10.25
CA ASN A 392 -6.10 1.20 8.80
C ASN A 392 -7.43 0.91 8.06
N MET A 393 -8.53 0.72 8.80
CA MET A 393 -9.87 0.57 8.22
C MET A 393 -10.54 1.91 7.91
N PHE A 394 -10.01 3.00 8.46
CA PHE A 394 -10.64 4.30 8.46
C PHE A 394 -9.81 5.34 7.73
N ASP A 395 -10.49 6.19 7.00
CA ASP A 395 -9.90 7.30 6.23
C ASP A 395 -9.77 8.57 7.11
N VAL A 396 -10.58 8.66 8.18
CA VAL A 396 -10.64 9.79 9.12
C VAL A 396 -10.83 9.25 10.53
N ILE A 397 -10.11 9.82 11.49
CA ILE A 397 -10.28 9.52 12.92
C ILE A 397 -10.69 10.81 13.62
N ILE A 398 -11.85 10.78 14.30
CA ILE A 398 -12.39 11.87 15.09
C ILE A 398 -12.25 11.51 16.57
N GLY A 399 -11.51 12.32 17.31
CA GLY A 399 -11.38 12.20 18.77
C GLY A 399 -12.41 13.06 19.48
N VAL A 400 -13.08 12.51 20.49
CA VAL A 400 -13.96 13.27 21.39
C VAL A 400 -13.27 13.41 22.72
N ASP A 401 -12.88 14.63 23.05
CA ASP A 401 -12.15 14.98 24.24
C ASP A 401 -13.05 15.68 25.28
N ILE A 402 -12.70 15.59 26.53
CA ILE A 402 -13.42 16.20 27.64
C ILE A 402 -12.44 16.50 28.78
N SER A 403 -12.63 17.60 29.49
CA SER A 403 -11.84 17.91 30.67
C SER A 403 -12.10 16.89 31.82
N GLU A 404 -11.09 16.62 32.60
CA GLU A 404 -11.18 15.68 33.72
C GLU A 404 -12.32 16.06 34.68
N LYS A 405 -12.48 17.36 34.99
CA LYS A 405 -13.57 17.86 35.82
C LYS A 405 -14.93 17.44 35.27
N LYS A 406 -15.20 17.73 34.01
CA LYS A 406 -16.48 17.41 33.35
C LYS A 406 -16.68 15.90 33.18
N GLN A 407 -15.60 15.16 32.94
CA GLN A 407 -15.61 13.71 32.89
C GLN A 407 -16.07 13.12 34.25
N MET A 408 -15.48 13.59 35.31
CA MET A 408 -15.84 13.12 36.64
C MET A 408 -17.28 13.51 37.04
N GLU A 409 -17.75 14.70 36.66
CA GLU A 409 -19.15 15.10 36.83
C GLU A 409 -20.10 14.12 36.13
N ARG A 410 -19.84 13.77 34.87
CA ARG A 410 -20.68 12.83 34.11
C ARG A 410 -20.62 11.39 34.67
N LEU A 411 -19.48 10.97 35.18
CA LEU A 411 -19.28 9.65 35.76
C LEU A 411 -19.93 9.52 37.15
N ASN A 412 -19.91 10.57 37.98
CA ASN A 412 -20.59 10.59 39.28
C ASN A 412 -22.11 10.44 39.14
N ILE A 413 -22.69 10.81 38.01
CA ILE A 413 -24.11 10.61 37.68
C ILE A 413 -24.39 9.15 37.28
N ARG A 414 -23.40 8.44 36.67
CA ARG A 414 -23.58 7.13 36.05
C ARG A 414 -23.25 5.92 36.91
N ASP A 415 -22.28 6.00 37.84
CA ASP A 415 -21.76 4.84 38.56
C ASP A 415 -21.46 5.10 40.05
N LYS A 416 -21.97 4.20 40.90
CA LYS A 416 -21.77 4.23 42.36
C LYS A 416 -20.51 3.47 42.85
N GLU A 417 -19.76 2.77 42.00
CA GLU A 417 -18.57 1.97 42.38
C GLU A 417 -17.26 2.63 41.91
N LYS A 418 -16.54 3.27 42.84
CA LYS A 418 -15.51 4.27 42.53
C LYS A 418 -14.08 3.79 42.25
N SER A 419 -13.54 2.71 42.80
CA SER A 419 -12.08 2.50 42.80
C SER A 419 -11.51 1.71 41.59
N ALA A 420 -12.12 0.59 41.23
CA ALA A 420 -11.68 -0.20 40.05
C ALA A 420 -11.96 0.52 38.73
N PHE A 421 -13.00 1.38 38.73
CA PHE A 421 -13.40 2.17 37.60
C PHE A 421 -12.43 3.33 37.31
N LEU A 422 -11.86 3.97 38.35
CA LEU A 422 -10.85 5.04 38.20
C LEU A 422 -9.58 4.57 37.49
N LYS A 423 -9.10 3.36 37.80
CA LYS A 423 -7.93 2.79 37.09
C LYS A 423 -8.21 2.65 35.61
N ARG A 424 -9.38 2.11 35.25
CA ARG A 424 -9.79 1.93 33.84
C ARG A 424 -9.96 3.27 33.11
N ILE A 425 -10.42 4.31 33.78
CA ILE A 425 -10.51 5.67 33.24
C ILE A 425 -9.13 6.19 32.88
N ASN A 426 -8.17 6.07 33.81
CA ASN A 426 -6.81 6.53 33.59
C ASN A 426 -6.15 5.77 32.43
N ASP A 427 -6.31 4.45 32.37
CA ASP A 427 -5.75 3.62 31.28
C ASP A 427 -6.30 4.06 29.91
N VAL A 428 -7.61 4.33 29.79
CA VAL A 428 -8.23 4.78 28.54
C VAL A 428 -7.86 6.23 28.20
N ASN A 429 -7.75 7.09 29.19
CA ASN A 429 -7.37 8.48 28.99
C ASN A 429 -5.91 8.59 28.51
N ASN A 430 -4.99 7.88 29.18
CA ASN A 430 -3.59 7.81 28.77
C ASN A 430 -3.47 7.27 27.35
N TYR A 431 -4.21 6.20 27.06
CA TYR A 431 -4.25 5.62 25.71
C TYR A 431 -4.74 6.61 24.64
N PHE A 432 -5.76 7.42 24.93
CA PHE A 432 -6.22 8.47 24.02
C PHE A 432 -5.13 9.53 23.80
N ASP A 433 -4.43 9.95 24.86
CA ASP A 433 -3.38 10.95 24.79
C ASP A 433 -2.14 10.46 24.03
N GLU A 434 -1.75 9.21 24.21
CA GLU A 434 -0.65 8.57 23.48
C GLU A 434 -0.88 8.56 21.96
N HIS A 435 -2.14 8.41 21.52
CA HIS A 435 -2.51 8.37 20.10
C HIS A 435 -3.06 9.69 19.56
N ARG A 436 -2.97 10.79 20.33
CA ARG A 436 -3.53 12.09 19.95
C ARG A 436 -3.02 12.60 18.60
N SER A 437 -1.76 12.34 18.28
CA SER A 437 -1.15 12.74 17.01
C SER A 437 -1.66 11.95 15.78
N GLU A 438 -2.38 10.85 15.99
CA GLU A 438 -2.96 10.02 14.94
C GLU A 438 -4.44 10.37 14.65
N ILE A 439 -4.99 11.34 15.41
CA ILE A 439 -6.38 11.80 15.29
C ILE A 439 -6.44 13.00 14.34
N ASP A 440 -7.32 12.94 13.32
CA ASP A 440 -7.47 14.01 12.32
C ASP A 440 -8.22 15.23 12.84
N PHE A 441 -9.26 15.01 13.63
CA PHE A 441 -10.09 16.07 14.22
C PHE A 441 -10.36 15.76 15.69
N ILE A 442 -10.29 16.79 16.56
CA ILE A 442 -10.63 16.67 17.97
C ILE A 442 -11.83 17.55 18.24
N ILE A 443 -12.88 16.97 18.82
CA ILE A 443 -14.07 17.65 19.34
C ILE A 443 -13.89 17.81 20.85
N ASP A 444 -13.72 19.02 21.29
CA ASP A 444 -13.82 19.38 22.72
C ASP A 444 -15.29 19.43 23.12
N ASN A 445 -15.71 18.50 23.99
CA ASN A 445 -17.09 18.35 24.48
C ASN A 445 -17.25 18.81 25.94
N ASN A 446 -16.76 20.01 26.24
CA ASN A 446 -16.88 20.63 27.57
C ASN A 446 -18.13 21.52 27.74
N GLU A 447 -18.87 21.75 26.66
CA GLU A 447 -20.04 22.60 26.62
C GLU A 447 -21.36 21.77 26.54
N ASP A 448 -22.42 22.36 26.03
CA ASP A 448 -23.73 21.74 25.90
C ASP A 448 -23.86 20.91 24.59
N MET A 449 -25.03 20.26 24.43
CA MET A 449 -25.33 19.43 23.25
C MET A 449 -25.45 20.25 21.96
N SER A 450 -25.83 21.53 22.05
CA SER A 450 -25.90 22.42 20.88
C SER A 450 -24.52 22.73 20.33
N SER A 451 -23.58 23.02 21.22
CA SER A 451 -22.17 23.19 20.86
C SER A 451 -21.56 21.92 20.26
N LEU A 452 -21.82 20.75 20.87
CA LEU A 452 -21.38 19.47 20.34
C LEU A 452 -21.91 19.24 18.91
N ALA A 453 -23.21 19.54 18.67
CA ALA A 453 -23.81 19.41 17.38
C ALA A 453 -23.15 20.35 16.33
N ASN A 454 -22.95 21.61 16.67
CA ASN A 454 -22.31 22.59 15.80
C ASN A 454 -20.86 22.19 15.43
N LYS A 455 -20.06 21.76 16.42
CA LYS A 455 -18.69 21.28 16.20
C LYS A 455 -18.68 20.04 15.30
N THR A 456 -19.61 19.10 15.54
CA THR A 456 -19.74 17.88 14.74
C THR A 456 -20.15 18.20 13.29
N HIS A 457 -21.15 19.06 13.07
CA HIS A 457 -21.56 19.49 11.73
C HIS A 457 -20.44 20.21 10.98
N SER A 458 -19.65 21.02 11.67
CA SER A 458 -18.45 21.64 11.06
C SER A 458 -17.46 20.61 10.53
N ILE A 459 -17.24 19.52 11.30
CA ILE A 459 -16.37 18.42 10.88
C ILE A 459 -17.01 17.65 9.71
N ILE A 460 -18.31 17.33 9.78
CA ILE A 460 -19.05 16.69 8.68
C ILE A 460 -18.80 17.46 7.37
N ASN A 461 -18.99 18.79 7.38
CA ASN A 461 -18.76 19.63 6.20
C ASN A 461 -17.31 19.57 5.71
N LYS A 462 -16.32 19.62 6.60
CA LYS A 462 -14.90 19.47 6.23
C LYS A 462 -14.60 18.11 5.60
N VAL A 463 -15.22 17.05 6.10
CA VAL A 463 -15.06 15.69 5.57
C VAL A 463 -15.77 15.55 4.23
N LEU A 464 -16.98 16.11 4.06
CA LEU A 464 -17.73 16.11 2.79
C LEU A 464 -16.96 16.84 1.68
N ASN A 465 -16.23 17.91 1.99
CA ASN A 465 -15.36 18.59 1.01
C ASN A 465 -14.23 17.68 0.47
N ARG A 466 -13.93 16.56 1.12
CA ARG A 466 -12.98 15.55 0.61
C ARG A 466 -13.62 14.60 -0.42
N LEU A 467 -14.96 14.63 -0.60
CA LEU A 467 -15.69 13.79 -1.56
C LEU A 467 -15.68 14.37 -2.98
N ASN A 468 -15.48 15.68 -3.08
CA ASN A 468 -15.37 16.46 -4.31
C ASN A 468 -13.89 16.66 -4.67
#